data_540e0bd52338fb814ae5c22685cb0d1f
#
_entry.id   540e0bd52338fb814ae5c22685cb0d1f
#
_cell.length_a   1.000
_cell.length_b   1.000
_cell.length_c   1.000
_cell.angle_alpha   90.00
_cell.angle_beta   90.00
_cell.angle_gamma   90.00
#
_symmetry.space_group_name_H-M   'P 1'
#
loop_
_entity.id
_entity.type
_entity.pdbx_description
1 polymer ?
#
loop_
_entity_poly.entity_id
_entity_poly.type
_entity_poly.pdbx_seq_one_letter_code
_entity_poly.pdbx_strand_id
1 'polypeptide(L)'
;MEPVSSSLADILKLARWAPSGDNTQPWRFEIIDEHHLIIHAYDTRKYCIYDLDGHSSQIAQGALLETLAIAASAHGLRVEFKRNQETPEASPDYHVALIPDNQVLPDPLLNAVRQRSVQRRLMQRTPLTEKQKQALE
;
A
#
# COMPACT_ATOMS: atom_id res chain seq x y z
N MET A 1 -18.97 -17.53 9.06
CA MET A 1 -17.82 -16.68 8.69
C MET A 1 -16.67 -17.11 9.60
N GLU A 2 -15.65 -17.76 9.06
CA GLU A 2 -14.51 -18.16 9.86
C GLU A 2 -13.79 -16.91 10.42
N PRO A 3 -13.25 -16.99 11.63
CA PRO A 3 -12.51 -15.85 12.19
C PRO A 3 -11.27 -15.58 11.32
N VAL A 4 -11.12 -14.34 10.89
CA VAL A 4 -9.91 -13.87 10.18
C VAL A 4 -8.70 -14.20 11.03
N SER A 5 -7.67 -14.84 10.44
CA SER A 5 -6.45 -15.16 11.19
C SER A 5 -5.86 -13.89 11.81
N SER A 6 -5.26 -14.03 13.00
CA SER A 6 -4.70 -12.86 13.70
C SER A 6 -3.63 -12.14 12.86
N SER A 7 -2.83 -12.89 12.08
CA SER A 7 -1.80 -12.34 11.21
C SER A 7 -2.38 -11.50 10.05
N LEU A 8 -3.41 -12.00 9.34
CA LEU A 8 -4.06 -11.25 8.27
C LEU A 8 -4.71 -9.98 8.81
N ALA A 9 -5.39 -10.07 9.97
CA ALA A 9 -5.99 -8.90 10.60
C ALA A 9 -4.94 -7.83 10.95
N ASP A 10 -3.77 -8.21 11.44
CA ASP A 10 -2.71 -7.29 11.80
C ASP A 10 -2.04 -6.68 10.57
N ILE A 11 -1.85 -7.46 9.49
CA ILE A 11 -1.38 -6.97 8.19
C ILE A 11 -2.33 -5.89 7.66
N LEU A 12 -3.63 -6.17 7.61
CA LEU A 12 -4.62 -5.21 7.10
C LEU A 12 -4.75 -3.96 7.98
N LYS A 13 -4.65 -4.10 9.32
CA LYS A 13 -4.59 -2.95 10.23
C LYS A 13 -3.40 -2.04 9.97
N LEU A 14 -2.27 -2.59 9.53
CA LEU A 14 -1.11 -1.79 9.17
C LEU A 14 -1.21 -1.24 7.74
N ALA A 15 -1.67 -2.04 6.78
CA ALA A 15 -1.83 -1.64 5.38
C ALA A 15 -2.72 -0.39 5.21
N ARG A 16 -3.77 -0.25 6.03
CA ARG A 16 -4.66 0.93 6.00
C ARG A 16 -3.96 2.26 6.32
N TRP A 17 -2.71 2.24 6.81
CA TRP A 17 -1.91 3.45 7.02
C TRP A 17 -1.21 3.93 5.73
N ALA A 18 -1.42 3.24 4.62
CA ALA A 18 -0.95 3.71 3.32
C ALA A 18 -1.45 5.13 3.03
N PRO A 19 -0.61 6.00 2.46
CA PRO A 19 -1.02 7.36 2.12
C PRO A 19 -2.07 7.38 1.01
N SER A 20 -3.01 8.29 1.12
CA SER A 20 -3.95 8.62 0.06
C SER A 20 -4.30 10.10 0.09
N GLY A 21 -4.74 10.65 -1.02
CA GLY A 21 -5.18 12.04 -1.10
C GLY A 21 -6.29 12.31 -0.08
N ASP A 22 -6.14 13.35 0.74
CA ASP A 22 -7.04 13.69 1.84
C ASP A 22 -7.43 12.51 2.76
N ASN A 23 -6.59 11.47 2.78
CA ASN A 23 -6.85 10.22 3.50
C ASN A 23 -8.18 9.55 3.09
N THR A 24 -8.55 9.65 1.82
CA THR A 24 -9.79 9.09 1.28
C THR A 24 -9.83 7.56 1.32
N GLN A 25 -8.65 6.91 1.34
CA GLN A 25 -8.50 5.46 1.36
C GLN A 25 -9.39 4.78 0.30
N PRO A 26 -9.15 5.02 -1.00
CA PRO A 26 -10.05 4.62 -2.08
C PRO A 26 -9.93 3.12 -2.39
N TRP A 27 -10.18 2.29 -1.38
CA TRP A 27 -10.11 0.82 -1.45
C TRP A 27 -10.97 0.14 -0.40
N ARG A 28 -11.30 -1.11 -0.67
CA ARG A 28 -11.91 -2.04 0.27
C ARG A 28 -11.23 -3.39 0.17
N PHE A 29 -11.18 -4.14 1.28
CA PHE A 29 -10.64 -5.48 1.33
C PHE A 29 -11.78 -6.50 1.37
N GLU A 30 -11.71 -7.47 0.49
CA GLU A 30 -12.52 -8.69 0.53
C GLU A 30 -11.61 -9.85 0.88
N ILE A 31 -11.82 -10.48 2.03
CA ILE A 31 -11.02 -11.59 2.51
C ILE A 31 -11.62 -12.87 1.95
N ILE A 32 -10.84 -13.63 1.18
CA ILE A 32 -11.25 -14.92 0.61
C ILE A 32 -10.92 -16.05 1.58
N ASP A 33 -9.67 -16.06 2.07
CA ASP A 33 -9.17 -17.00 3.06
C ASP A 33 -7.99 -16.40 3.83
N GLU A 34 -7.24 -17.22 4.59
CA GLU A 34 -6.08 -16.77 5.38
C GLU A 34 -4.93 -16.20 4.56
N HIS A 35 -4.85 -16.57 3.27
CA HIS A 35 -3.74 -16.24 2.39
C HIS A 35 -4.15 -15.48 1.14
N HIS A 36 -5.46 -15.31 0.90
CA HIS A 36 -5.96 -14.64 -0.29
C HIS A 36 -6.96 -13.56 0.05
N LEU A 37 -6.81 -12.43 -0.61
CA LEU A 37 -7.77 -11.33 -0.54
C LEU A 37 -7.88 -10.63 -1.89
N ILE A 38 -8.99 -9.90 -2.07
CA ILE A 38 -9.17 -8.98 -3.19
C ILE A 38 -9.19 -7.55 -2.64
N ILE A 39 -8.45 -6.67 -3.28
CA ILE A 39 -8.52 -5.23 -3.04
C ILE A 39 -9.38 -4.64 -4.14
N HIS A 40 -10.57 -4.16 -3.79
CA HIS A 40 -11.43 -3.39 -4.65
C HIS A 40 -11.04 -1.92 -4.52
N ALA A 41 -10.34 -1.41 -5.51
CA ALA A 41 -9.92 -0.02 -5.55
C ALA A 41 -10.83 0.82 -6.44
N TYR A 42 -10.80 2.12 -6.28
CA TYR A 42 -11.53 3.06 -7.13
C TYR A 42 -10.78 4.39 -7.18
N ASP A 43 -11.03 5.18 -8.22
CA ASP A 43 -10.51 6.53 -8.28
C ASP A 43 -11.49 7.57 -7.72
N THR A 44 -10.98 8.75 -7.46
CA THR A 44 -11.74 9.84 -6.85
C THR A 44 -12.06 10.97 -7.84
N ARG A 45 -11.80 10.77 -9.15
CA ARG A 45 -11.94 11.81 -10.20
C ARG A 45 -13.32 12.44 -10.28
N LYS A 46 -14.37 11.75 -9.85
CA LYS A 46 -15.75 12.25 -9.91
C LYS A 46 -16.07 13.32 -8.86
N TYR A 47 -15.30 13.38 -7.77
CA TYR A 47 -15.60 14.26 -6.63
C TYR A 47 -14.36 14.91 -5.99
N CYS A 48 -13.18 14.61 -6.49
CA CYS A 48 -11.92 15.18 -6.00
C CYS A 48 -11.28 16.05 -7.09
N ILE A 49 -11.21 17.36 -6.83
CA ILE A 49 -10.78 18.36 -7.82
C ILE A 49 -9.34 18.11 -8.32
N TYR A 50 -8.45 17.60 -7.50
CA TYR A 50 -7.06 17.36 -7.87
C TYR A 50 -6.79 15.98 -8.49
N ASP A 51 -7.76 15.08 -8.49
CA ASP A 51 -7.65 13.77 -9.13
C ASP A 51 -8.29 13.80 -10.53
N LEU A 52 -7.73 14.63 -11.42
CA LEU A 52 -8.32 14.96 -12.71
C LEU A 52 -8.49 13.73 -13.63
N ASP A 53 -7.55 12.80 -13.57
CA ASP A 53 -7.42 11.67 -14.48
C ASP A 53 -7.26 10.31 -13.77
N GLY A 54 -7.34 10.28 -12.44
CA GLY A 54 -7.19 9.08 -11.62
C GLY A 54 -5.75 8.77 -11.20
N HIS A 55 -4.74 9.52 -11.66
CA HIS A 55 -3.34 9.27 -11.30
C HIS A 55 -3.07 9.37 -9.80
N SER A 56 -3.70 10.32 -9.14
CA SER A 56 -3.60 10.51 -7.68
C SER A 56 -4.05 9.27 -6.92
N SER A 57 -5.19 8.70 -7.35
CA SER A 57 -5.71 7.45 -6.79
C SER A 57 -4.83 6.25 -7.14
N GLN A 58 -4.29 6.17 -8.36
CA GLN A 58 -3.37 5.09 -8.76
C GLN A 58 -2.09 5.10 -7.90
N ILE A 59 -1.53 6.28 -7.61
CA ILE A 59 -0.38 6.41 -6.70
C ILE A 59 -0.76 5.91 -5.30
N ALA A 60 -1.94 6.25 -4.79
CA ALA A 60 -2.41 5.78 -3.49
C ALA A 60 -2.60 4.26 -3.46
N GLN A 61 -3.09 3.65 -4.55
CA GLN A 61 -3.22 2.21 -4.69
C GLN A 61 -1.85 1.52 -4.69
N GLY A 62 -0.86 2.06 -5.42
CA GLY A 62 0.52 1.57 -5.39
C GLY A 62 1.12 1.63 -3.98
N ALA A 63 0.91 2.75 -3.27
CA ALA A 63 1.34 2.90 -1.89
C ALA A 63 0.66 1.90 -0.93
N LEU A 64 -0.62 1.56 -1.18
CA LEU A 64 -1.32 0.51 -0.43
C LEU A 64 -0.68 -0.86 -0.64
N LEU A 65 -0.42 -1.25 -1.89
CA LEU A 65 0.17 -2.55 -2.22
C LEU A 65 1.56 -2.70 -1.58
N GLU A 66 2.39 -1.66 -1.64
CA GLU A 66 3.70 -1.65 -0.99
C GLU A 66 3.58 -1.70 0.54
N THR A 67 2.69 -0.91 1.14
CA THR A 67 2.49 -0.92 2.60
C THR A 67 1.98 -2.29 3.08
N LEU A 68 1.17 -2.97 2.28
CA LEU A 68 0.71 -4.33 2.55
C LEU A 68 1.87 -5.33 2.50
N ALA A 69 2.79 -5.21 1.53
CA ALA A 69 3.98 -6.04 1.44
C ALA A 69 4.91 -5.83 2.65
N ILE A 70 5.15 -4.58 3.03
CA ILE A 70 5.91 -4.23 4.25
C ILE A 70 5.25 -4.86 5.49
N ALA A 71 3.94 -4.76 5.62
CA ALA A 71 3.21 -5.33 6.76
C ALA A 71 3.30 -6.87 6.79
N ALA A 72 3.17 -7.52 5.64
CA ALA A 72 3.24 -8.98 5.50
C ALA A 72 4.63 -9.53 5.85
N SER A 73 5.69 -8.77 5.59
CA SER A 73 7.06 -9.16 5.90
C SER A 73 7.29 -9.45 7.38
N ALA A 74 6.58 -8.75 8.28
CA ALA A 74 6.63 -8.98 9.72
C ALA A 74 6.12 -10.38 10.14
N HIS A 75 5.38 -11.02 9.25
CA HIS A 75 4.82 -12.36 9.46
C HIS A 75 5.50 -13.44 8.62
N GLY A 76 6.63 -13.13 7.98
CA GLY A 76 7.34 -14.06 7.10
C GLY A 76 6.54 -14.40 5.84
N LEU A 77 5.73 -13.47 5.35
CA LEU A 77 4.90 -13.64 4.18
C LEU A 77 5.40 -12.74 3.04
N ARG A 78 5.58 -13.34 1.86
CA ARG A 78 5.80 -12.64 0.60
C ARG A 78 4.45 -12.34 -0.02
N VAL A 79 4.32 -11.16 -0.60
CA VAL A 79 3.08 -10.74 -1.26
C VAL A 79 3.23 -10.84 -2.77
N GLU A 80 2.29 -11.48 -3.41
CA GLU A 80 2.08 -11.40 -4.84
C GLU A 80 0.73 -10.74 -5.11
N PHE A 81 0.69 -9.86 -6.10
CA PHE A 81 -0.55 -9.24 -6.51
C PHE A 81 -0.68 -9.21 -8.03
N LYS A 82 -1.90 -9.37 -8.50
CA LYS A 82 -2.25 -9.33 -9.92
C LYS A 82 -3.48 -8.46 -10.12
N ARG A 83 -3.35 -7.41 -10.95
CA ARG A 83 -4.50 -6.63 -11.36
C ARG A 83 -5.43 -7.49 -12.22
N ASN A 84 -6.71 -7.45 -11.94
CA ASN A 84 -7.73 -8.04 -12.80
C ASN A 84 -7.90 -7.17 -14.05
N GLN A 85 -7.56 -7.70 -15.20
CA GLN A 85 -7.63 -6.96 -16.49
C GLN A 85 -9.05 -6.74 -17.00
N GLU A 86 -10.03 -7.45 -16.46
CA GLU A 86 -11.44 -7.33 -16.81
C GLU A 86 -12.14 -6.18 -16.06
N THR A 87 -11.51 -5.65 -15.01
CA THR A 87 -12.09 -4.53 -14.26
C THR A 87 -11.68 -3.19 -14.85
N PRO A 88 -12.57 -2.17 -14.79
CA PRO A 88 -12.30 -0.85 -15.33
C PRO A 88 -11.05 -0.20 -14.69
N GLU A 89 -10.39 0.69 -15.43
CA GLU A 89 -9.26 1.45 -14.89
C GLU A 89 -9.64 2.31 -13.68
N ALA A 90 -10.86 2.88 -13.73
CA ALA A 90 -11.37 3.71 -12.64
C ALA A 90 -11.76 2.95 -11.36
N SER A 91 -11.90 1.63 -11.46
CA SER A 91 -12.24 0.75 -10.33
C SER A 91 -11.58 -0.61 -10.49
N PRO A 92 -10.23 -0.67 -10.37
CA PRO A 92 -9.50 -1.91 -10.56
C PRO A 92 -9.60 -2.82 -9.33
N ASP A 93 -9.65 -4.12 -9.60
CA ASP A 93 -9.46 -5.14 -8.57
C ASP A 93 -8.04 -5.70 -8.61
N TYR A 94 -7.48 -5.94 -7.43
CA TYR A 94 -6.20 -6.62 -7.27
C TYR A 94 -6.40 -7.90 -6.47
N HIS A 95 -6.08 -9.03 -7.09
CA HIS A 95 -5.98 -10.31 -6.41
C HIS A 95 -4.64 -10.39 -5.71
N VAL A 96 -4.66 -10.65 -4.42
CA VAL A 96 -3.48 -10.67 -3.56
C VAL A 96 -3.33 -12.06 -2.93
N ALA A 97 -2.12 -12.62 -3.02
CA ALA A 97 -1.73 -13.85 -2.35
C ALA A 97 -0.62 -13.54 -1.32
N LEU A 98 -0.81 -14.04 -0.11
CA LEU A 98 0.15 -13.98 0.99
C LEU A 98 0.85 -15.35 1.10
N ILE A 99 2.09 -15.43 0.66
CA ILE A 99 2.81 -16.70 0.50
C ILE A 99 3.83 -16.83 1.62
N PRO A 100 3.73 -17.88 2.47
CA PRO A 100 4.76 -18.17 3.46
C PRO A 100 6.13 -18.32 2.81
N ASP A 101 7.12 -17.57 3.30
CA ASP A 101 8.48 -17.60 2.75
C ASP A 101 9.49 -17.36 3.88
N ASN A 102 10.22 -18.40 4.22
CA ASN A 102 11.21 -18.37 5.30
C ASN A 102 12.43 -17.46 5.01
N GLN A 103 12.58 -16.97 3.78
CA GLN A 103 13.64 -16.02 3.41
C GLN A 103 13.19 -14.56 3.59
N VAL A 104 11.91 -14.31 3.76
CA VAL A 104 11.39 -12.96 4.02
C VAL A 104 11.75 -12.53 5.42
N LEU A 105 12.51 -11.45 5.50
CA LEU A 105 12.83 -10.76 6.75
C LEU A 105 11.91 -9.54 6.92
N PRO A 106 11.64 -9.12 8.18
CA PRO A 106 10.88 -7.90 8.42
C PRO A 106 11.50 -6.70 7.70
N ASP A 107 10.68 -5.98 6.95
CA ASP A 107 11.11 -4.82 6.18
C ASP A 107 11.62 -3.71 7.12
N PRO A 108 12.75 -3.05 6.84
CA PRO A 108 13.28 -1.97 7.67
C PRO A 108 12.33 -0.76 7.79
N LEU A 109 11.41 -0.58 6.85
CA LEU A 109 10.40 0.49 6.89
C LEU A 109 9.19 0.15 7.75
N LEU A 110 9.07 -1.06 8.27
CA LEU A 110 7.92 -1.51 9.06
C LEU A 110 7.54 -0.53 10.19
N ASN A 111 8.54 -0.04 10.94
CA ASN A 111 8.32 0.92 12.01
C ASN A 111 7.94 2.32 11.50
N ALA A 112 8.34 2.66 10.28
CA ALA A 112 8.07 3.96 9.68
C ALA A 112 6.63 4.11 9.20
N VAL A 113 5.93 3.01 8.91
CA VAL A 113 4.56 3.03 8.37
C VAL A 113 3.62 3.91 9.21
N ARG A 114 3.65 3.75 10.54
CA ARG A 114 2.81 4.55 11.45
C ARG A 114 3.42 5.90 11.83
N GLN A 115 4.73 6.06 11.70
CA GLN A 115 5.44 7.29 12.07
C GLN A 115 5.48 8.30 10.93
N ARG A 116 5.27 7.84 9.71
CA ARG A 116 5.23 8.68 8.53
C ARG A 116 4.16 9.76 8.65
N SER A 117 4.50 10.96 8.25
CA SER A 117 3.57 12.06 8.10
C SER A 117 3.81 12.81 6.79
N VAL A 118 2.79 13.49 6.30
CA VAL A 118 2.91 14.36 5.13
C VAL A 118 3.48 15.70 5.56
N GLN A 119 4.59 16.13 4.93
CA GLN A 119 5.17 17.44 5.18
C GLN A 119 4.46 18.50 4.33
N ARG A 120 3.77 19.42 4.99
CA ARG A 120 3.06 20.54 4.36
C ARG A 120 3.72 21.91 4.62
N ARG A 121 4.85 21.94 5.32
CA ARG A 121 5.62 23.14 5.60
C ARG A 121 6.71 23.30 4.54
N LEU A 122 7.20 24.52 4.39
CA LEU A 122 8.37 24.76 3.56
C LEU A 122 9.54 23.91 4.05
N MET A 123 10.14 23.16 3.14
CA MET A 123 11.32 22.35 3.43
C MET A 123 12.57 23.24 3.42
N GLN A 124 13.51 22.93 4.29
CA GLN A 124 14.83 23.55 4.23
C GLN A 124 15.57 23.03 3.00
N ARG A 125 16.27 23.91 2.30
CA ARG A 125 17.15 23.54 1.20
C ARG A 125 18.47 23.03 1.76
N THR A 126 18.54 21.75 2.06
CA THR A 126 19.77 21.11 2.51
C THR A 126 20.46 20.45 1.31
N PRO A 127 21.71 20.85 0.96
CA PRO A 127 22.44 20.19 -0.10
C PRO A 127 22.68 18.71 0.23
N LEU A 128 22.58 17.86 -0.78
CA LEU A 128 22.95 16.45 -0.64
C LEU A 128 24.47 16.33 -0.46
N THR A 129 24.89 15.44 0.42
CA THR A 129 26.30 15.05 0.51
C THR A 129 26.70 14.26 -0.74
N GLU A 130 28.00 14.20 -1.07
CA GLU A 130 28.49 13.43 -2.22
C GLU A 130 28.09 11.94 -2.12
N LYS A 131 28.12 11.36 -0.91
CA LYS A 131 27.67 9.98 -0.68
C LYS A 131 26.18 9.79 -1.02
N GLN A 132 25.33 10.77 -0.69
CA GLN A 132 23.91 10.73 -1.02
C GLN A 132 23.66 10.90 -2.53
N LYS A 133 24.44 11.75 -3.20
CA LYS A 133 24.35 11.92 -4.65
C LYS A 133 24.71 10.62 -5.37
N GLN A 134 25.83 10.00 -4.97
CA GLN A 134 26.28 8.71 -5.55
C GLN A 134 25.29 7.57 -5.33
N ALA A 135 24.52 7.59 -4.25
CA ALA A 135 23.49 6.58 -3.96
C ALA A 135 22.20 6.77 -4.79
N LEU A 136 22.04 7.92 -5.45
CA LEU A 136 20.86 8.24 -6.27
C LEU A 136 21.13 8.10 -7.79
N GLU A 137 22.38 7.91 -8.20
CA GLU A 137 22.81 7.61 -9.57
C GLU A 137 22.80 6.09 -9.85
#